data_8f7977e4fd9dc0196ce7d987d77d27cf
#
_entry.id   8f7977e4fd9dc0196ce7d987d77d27cf
#
_cell.length_a   1.000
_cell.length_b   1.000
_cell.length_c   1.000
_cell.angle_alpha   90.00
_cell.angle_beta   90.00
_cell.angle_gamma   90.00
#
_symmetry.space_group_name_H-M   'P 1'
#
loop_
_entity.id
_entity.type
_entity.pdbx_description
1 polymer ?
#
loop_
_entity_poly.entity_id
_entity_poly.type
_entity_poly.pdbx_seq_one_letter_code
_entity_poly.pdbx_strand_id
1 'polypeptide(L)'
;MKLLLCVFSFVCSACMNGAKPSVHEEKDVVTSESKDTMSTVVAKDLGPWTIDLNKSYPKVDEVVLQDMTEVDYIPIETNDSMLWRGRDIVYLQKDLLIAANDYSGIMVYDGQGKALHSFNRKGNGPGEWTGADRVCYDRKADDLFILDMLAHRILVYSLKGDFKRSFHLPYAGAHYVNEMVDFGPDELLAYAADNEFVRLSKKDGKVLEAKDFRRNKGNLSLMIEWEDDFKATVATPPFMPSAEGGYLAAAFTLDTLYRITPENAWVAVGTRTPKVVQTDPMEFVRPLFDTPRYCFVTGIKRMWDRKADTGFPITAYRIDKTNHQIHEFEKIADANYEGSDIHIDFCSGSDGNVWMAAYGAEALMKALEKGRLKGKLKEIAAKLHPEDNPVVMVCRFK
;
A
#
# COMPACT_ATOMS: atom_id res chain seq x y z
N MET A 1 -5.99 -12.41 18.22
CA MET A 1 -6.38 -13.33 17.13
C MET A 1 -5.29 -13.21 16.07
N LYS A 2 -4.43 -14.22 15.97
CA LYS A 2 -3.23 -14.15 15.10
C LYS A 2 -3.64 -14.20 13.63
N LEU A 3 -3.15 -13.25 12.85
CA LEU A 3 -3.43 -13.14 11.42
C LEU A 3 -2.59 -14.16 10.66
N LEU A 4 -3.24 -15.13 10.02
CA LEU A 4 -2.61 -16.11 9.13
C LEU A 4 -2.65 -15.53 7.70
N LEU A 5 -1.53 -15.06 7.18
CA LEU A 5 -1.42 -14.66 5.79
C LEU A 5 -0.78 -15.80 4.98
N CYS A 6 -1.59 -16.48 4.18
CA CYS A 6 -1.11 -17.46 3.19
C CYS A 6 -0.83 -16.75 1.87
N VAL A 7 0.39 -16.88 1.36
CA VAL A 7 0.78 -16.35 0.03
C VAL A 7 1.45 -17.44 -0.79
N PHE A 8 1.05 -17.55 -2.04
CA PHE A 8 1.56 -18.51 -3.02
C PHE A 8 2.98 -18.17 -3.49
N SER A 9 3.81 -19.22 -3.63
CA SER A 9 5.19 -19.15 -4.12
C SER A 9 5.30 -19.52 -5.59
N PHE A 10 6.15 -18.79 -6.33
CA PHE A 10 6.85 -19.34 -7.50
C PHE A 10 8.29 -18.79 -7.57
N VAL A 11 9.23 -19.67 -7.92
CA VAL A 11 10.68 -19.44 -8.03
C VAL A 11 11.06 -19.33 -9.49
N CYS A 12 11.94 -18.43 -9.88
CA CYS A 12 13.04 -18.77 -10.80
C CYS A 12 14.14 -17.71 -10.91
N SER A 13 15.32 -18.18 -11.19
CA SER A 13 16.64 -17.55 -11.19
C SER A 13 17.09 -17.12 -12.58
N ALA A 14 17.89 -16.08 -12.72
CA ALA A 14 19.14 -16.01 -13.52
C ALA A 14 19.60 -14.58 -13.93
N CYS A 15 20.77 -14.22 -13.57
CA CYS A 15 22.03 -13.68 -14.12
C CYS A 15 22.09 -12.54 -15.18
N MET A 16 22.80 -11.46 -14.88
CA MET A 16 24.15 -10.92 -15.12
C MET A 16 24.31 -9.59 -15.89
N ASN A 17 25.21 -8.75 -15.32
CA ASN A 17 26.12 -7.69 -15.88
C ASN A 17 25.53 -6.37 -16.40
N GLY A 18 25.87 -5.24 -15.91
CA GLY A 18 26.99 -4.47 -15.45
C GLY A 18 27.35 -3.27 -16.33
N ALA A 19 27.24 -2.01 -15.85
CA ALA A 19 28.07 -0.85 -16.21
C ALA A 19 27.62 0.41 -15.43
N LYS A 20 28.60 1.20 -14.96
CA LYS A 20 28.43 2.50 -14.26
C LYS A 20 28.32 3.66 -15.25
N PRO A 21 27.71 4.77 -14.85
CA PRO A 21 28.32 6.08 -15.13
C PRO A 21 28.28 7.09 -13.96
N SER A 22 29.03 8.14 -14.18
CA SER A 22 29.62 9.15 -13.36
C SER A 22 28.72 10.32 -12.93
N VAL A 23 29.16 10.96 -11.83
CA VAL A 23 28.61 12.16 -11.17
C VAL A 23 28.96 13.44 -11.96
N HIS A 24 28.03 14.42 -11.97
CA HIS A 24 28.32 15.83 -12.22
C HIS A 24 27.61 16.71 -11.19
N GLU A 25 28.42 17.61 -10.59
CA GLU A 25 28.01 18.75 -9.76
C GLU A 25 27.56 19.91 -10.64
N GLU A 26 26.58 20.70 -10.15
CA GLU A 26 26.42 22.09 -10.61
C GLU A 26 25.89 23.02 -9.51
N LYS A 27 26.27 24.31 -9.66
CA LYS A 27 26.44 25.38 -8.69
C LYS A 27 25.20 26.28 -8.53
N ASP A 28 25.22 26.99 -7.39
CA ASP A 28 24.35 28.06 -6.91
C ASP A 28 24.10 29.22 -7.89
N VAL A 29 22.88 29.78 -7.81
CA VAL A 29 22.60 31.18 -8.15
C VAL A 29 21.64 31.79 -7.11
N VAL A 30 22.10 32.90 -6.53
CA VAL A 30 21.40 33.77 -5.57
C VAL A 30 20.68 34.89 -6.33
N THR A 31 19.43 35.24 -5.95
CA THR A 31 18.93 36.65 -5.97
C THR A 31 17.68 36.86 -5.11
N SER A 32 17.83 37.78 -4.25
CA SER A 32 17.10 38.81 -3.48
C SER A 32 15.58 38.93 -3.45
N GLU A 33 15.10 38.99 -2.23
CA GLU A 33 14.12 39.75 -1.44
C GLU A 33 12.88 40.40 -2.08
N SER A 34 11.71 40.04 -1.54
CA SER A 34 10.75 41.02 -1.01
C SER A 34 9.89 40.43 0.11
N LYS A 35 9.69 41.24 1.16
CA LYS A 35 9.01 40.92 2.42
C LYS A 35 7.49 40.88 2.22
N ASP A 36 6.84 39.82 2.71
CA ASP A 36 5.56 39.94 3.39
C ASP A 36 5.46 38.84 4.47
N THR A 37 5.14 39.30 5.67
CA THR A 37 5.18 38.55 6.91
C THR A 37 3.96 37.68 7.06
N MET A 38 4.07 36.42 6.73
CA MET A 38 3.33 35.32 7.35
C MET A 38 4.34 34.30 7.86
N SER A 39 4.37 34.12 9.18
CA SER A 39 5.25 33.19 9.87
C SER A 39 4.97 31.74 9.43
N THR A 40 5.46 31.38 8.28
CA THR A 40 5.67 29.99 7.89
C THR A 40 6.93 29.55 8.61
N VAL A 41 6.78 28.68 9.58
CA VAL A 41 7.92 27.91 10.12
C VAL A 41 8.46 27.13 8.93
N VAL A 42 9.53 27.63 8.32
CA VAL A 42 10.30 26.92 7.32
C VAL A 42 10.81 25.67 8.02
N ALA A 43 10.23 24.51 7.69
CA ALA A 43 10.74 23.24 8.16
C ALA A 43 12.19 23.17 7.72
N LYS A 44 13.09 23.08 8.71
CA LYS A 44 14.51 22.87 8.47
C LYS A 44 14.63 21.57 7.66
N ASP A 45 15.21 21.62 6.48
CA ASP A 45 15.49 20.40 5.73
C ASP A 45 16.48 19.56 6.54
N LEU A 46 15.95 18.57 7.25
CA LEU A 46 16.73 17.68 8.11
C LEU A 46 17.36 16.53 7.32
N GLY A 47 17.10 16.48 6.01
CA GLY A 47 17.46 15.33 5.19
C GLY A 47 16.70 14.04 5.58
N PRO A 48 17.12 12.87 5.10
CA PRO A 48 16.46 11.60 5.43
C PRO A 48 16.67 11.22 6.88
N TRP A 49 15.60 10.74 7.56
CA TRP A 49 15.72 10.17 8.90
C TRP A 49 16.48 8.84 8.86
N THR A 50 17.01 8.42 10.03
CA THR A 50 17.69 7.12 10.15
C THR A 50 17.14 6.35 11.34
N ILE A 51 16.67 5.12 11.10
CA ILE A 51 16.32 4.18 12.14
C ILE A 51 17.51 3.24 12.43
N ASP A 52 17.94 3.21 13.69
CA ASP A 52 18.97 2.29 14.17
C ASP A 52 18.32 1.11 14.90
N LEU A 53 18.27 -0.04 14.23
CA LEU A 53 17.62 -1.25 14.73
C LEU A 53 18.35 -1.92 15.91
N ASN A 54 19.55 -1.43 16.26
CA ASN A 54 20.26 -1.87 17.47
C ASN A 54 19.89 -1.04 18.72
N LYS A 55 19.09 0.03 18.54
CA LYS A 55 18.63 0.88 19.63
C LYS A 55 17.23 0.52 20.09
N SER A 56 16.97 0.70 21.36
CA SER A 56 15.62 0.75 21.90
C SER A 56 15.10 2.18 21.82
N TYR A 57 13.86 2.33 21.40
CA TYR A 57 13.18 3.62 21.32
C TYR A 57 12.12 3.75 22.43
N PRO A 58 11.77 4.97 22.83
CA PRO A 58 10.65 5.18 23.75
C PRO A 58 9.39 4.53 23.17
N LYS A 59 8.59 3.89 24.05
CA LYS A 59 7.37 3.17 23.66
C LYS A 59 6.15 4.02 23.95
N VAL A 60 5.17 3.89 23.07
CA VAL A 60 3.80 4.34 23.27
C VAL A 60 2.88 3.15 23.08
N ASP A 61 1.84 3.02 23.91
CA ASP A 61 0.98 1.84 23.86
C ASP A 61 0.14 1.82 22.59
N GLU A 62 -0.35 2.99 22.18
CA GLU A 62 -1.20 3.10 21.00
C GLU A 62 -1.01 4.42 20.24
N VAL A 63 -1.29 4.37 18.94
CA VAL A 63 -1.42 5.52 18.05
C VAL A 63 -2.90 5.70 17.74
N VAL A 64 -3.52 6.73 18.28
CA VAL A 64 -4.93 7.04 18.07
C VAL A 64 -5.10 7.82 16.76
N LEU A 65 -5.88 7.29 15.83
CA LEU A 65 -6.05 7.88 14.50
C LEU A 65 -6.65 9.28 14.57
N GLN A 66 -7.61 9.53 15.45
CA GLN A 66 -8.28 10.83 15.60
C GLN A 66 -7.34 11.97 16.05
N ASP A 67 -6.20 11.64 16.62
CA ASP A 67 -5.19 12.66 16.99
C ASP A 67 -4.51 13.28 15.76
N MET A 68 -4.50 12.56 14.63
CA MET A 68 -3.79 12.93 13.41
C MET A 68 -4.71 13.14 12.20
N THR A 69 -5.91 12.57 12.25
CA THR A 69 -6.80 12.48 11.10
C THR A 69 -8.23 12.85 11.48
N GLU A 70 -9.01 13.24 10.47
CA GLU A 70 -10.45 13.17 10.55
C GLU A 70 -10.88 11.76 10.17
N VAL A 71 -11.58 11.09 11.07
CA VAL A 71 -12.07 9.73 10.85
C VAL A 71 -13.56 9.75 10.56
N ASP A 72 -13.96 9.17 9.44
CA ASP A 72 -15.34 8.97 9.06
C ASP A 72 -15.62 7.49 8.76
N TYR A 73 -16.90 7.11 8.69
CA TYR A 73 -17.34 5.75 8.47
C TYR A 73 -18.40 5.72 7.38
N ILE A 74 -18.19 4.88 6.38
CA ILE A 74 -19.06 4.70 5.23
C ILE A 74 -19.61 3.27 5.29
N PRO A 75 -20.88 3.07 5.66
CA PRO A 75 -21.53 1.77 5.55
C PRO A 75 -21.74 1.47 4.06
N ILE A 76 -21.28 0.30 3.62
CA ILE A 76 -21.40 -0.11 2.22
C ILE A 76 -22.75 -0.80 2.04
N GLU A 77 -23.54 -0.31 1.09
CA GLU A 77 -24.86 -0.90 0.79
C GLU A 77 -24.71 -2.36 0.36
N THR A 78 -25.56 -3.19 0.95
CA THR A 78 -25.62 -4.64 0.67
C THR A 78 -26.76 -4.94 -0.28
N ASN A 79 -26.47 -5.66 -1.36
CA ASN A 79 -27.48 -6.25 -2.22
C ASN A 79 -26.94 -7.55 -2.83
N ASP A 80 -27.82 -8.39 -3.37
CA ASP A 80 -27.48 -9.74 -3.86
C ASP A 80 -26.45 -9.77 -4.97
N SER A 81 -26.30 -8.67 -5.74
CA SER A 81 -25.36 -8.56 -6.86
C SER A 81 -24.03 -7.92 -6.48
N MET A 82 -23.91 -7.35 -5.29
CA MET A 82 -22.76 -6.58 -4.84
C MET A 82 -22.34 -6.97 -3.41
N LEU A 83 -22.09 -8.26 -3.22
CA LEU A 83 -21.56 -8.78 -1.95
C LEU A 83 -20.03 -8.62 -1.94
N TRP A 84 -19.55 -7.76 -1.08
CA TRP A 84 -18.13 -7.49 -0.95
C TRP A 84 -17.51 -8.30 0.20
N ARG A 85 -16.69 -9.28 -0.15
CA ARG A 85 -16.03 -10.18 0.80
C ARG A 85 -14.54 -9.88 0.99
N GLY A 86 -14.03 -8.82 0.39
CA GLY A 86 -12.60 -8.54 0.35
C GLY A 86 -12.20 -7.21 1.00
N ARG A 87 -10.90 -6.94 0.95
CA ARG A 87 -10.28 -5.71 1.46
C ARG A 87 -9.87 -4.74 0.35
N ASP A 88 -10.20 -5.07 -0.91
CA ASP A 88 -9.58 -4.44 -2.06
C ASP A 88 -10.38 -3.22 -2.51
N ILE A 89 -10.30 -2.14 -1.75
CA ILE A 89 -10.70 -0.82 -2.25
C ILE A 89 -9.57 -0.34 -3.17
N VAL A 90 -9.93 -0.12 -4.44
CA VAL A 90 -8.96 0.28 -5.46
C VAL A 90 -8.99 1.78 -5.72
N TYR A 91 -10.08 2.44 -5.36
CA TYR A 91 -10.24 3.88 -5.50
C TYR A 91 -11.21 4.45 -4.46
N LEU A 92 -10.85 5.56 -3.82
CA LEU A 92 -11.69 6.23 -2.84
C LEU A 92 -11.51 7.75 -2.93
N GLN A 93 -12.58 8.43 -3.28
CA GLN A 93 -12.72 9.89 -3.28
C GLN A 93 -14.07 10.29 -2.65
N LYS A 94 -14.30 11.59 -2.47
CA LYS A 94 -15.53 12.09 -1.80
C LYS A 94 -16.84 11.62 -2.44
N ASP A 95 -16.85 11.35 -3.73
CA ASP A 95 -18.03 11.04 -4.53
C ASP A 95 -18.02 9.64 -5.14
N LEU A 96 -16.91 8.88 -5.01
CA LEU A 96 -16.76 7.60 -5.67
C LEU A 96 -15.91 6.64 -4.83
N LEU A 97 -16.41 5.41 -4.68
CA LEU A 97 -15.68 4.28 -4.13
C LEU A 97 -15.73 3.13 -5.14
N ILE A 98 -14.58 2.55 -5.44
CA ILE A 98 -14.45 1.37 -6.29
C ILE A 98 -13.79 0.28 -5.47
N ALA A 99 -14.43 -0.89 -5.40
CA ALA A 99 -13.87 -2.09 -4.82
C ALA A 99 -13.75 -3.18 -5.90
N ALA A 100 -12.77 -4.06 -5.75
CA ALA A 100 -12.54 -5.17 -6.67
C ALA A 100 -12.24 -6.45 -5.90
N ASN A 101 -12.72 -7.58 -6.40
CA ASN A 101 -12.29 -8.90 -5.96
C ASN A 101 -12.59 -9.96 -7.04
N ASP A 102 -11.99 -11.13 -6.89
CA ASP A 102 -12.12 -12.24 -7.84
C ASP A 102 -13.53 -12.85 -7.94
N TYR A 103 -14.38 -12.66 -6.93
CA TYR A 103 -15.73 -13.23 -6.90
C TYR A 103 -16.77 -12.29 -7.51
N SER A 104 -16.81 -11.06 -7.01
CA SER A 104 -17.81 -10.07 -7.40
C SER A 104 -17.37 -9.21 -8.58
N GLY A 105 -16.09 -9.27 -8.94
CA GLY A 105 -15.50 -8.42 -9.98
C GLY A 105 -15.30 -6.99 -9.48
N ILE A 106 -15.69 -6.03 -10.28
CA ILE A 106 -15.61 -4.59 -9.98
C ILE A 106 -16.96 -4.12 -9.44
N MET A 107 -16.95 -3.46 -8.30
CA MET A 107 -18.12 -2.90 -7.63
C MET A 107 -17.93 -1.40 -7.48
N VAL A 108 -18.91 -0.64 -7.89
CA VAL A 108 -18.89 0.83 -7.90
C VAL A 108 -19.97 1.38 -6.98
N TYR A 109 -19.56 2.22 -6.06
CA TYR A 109 -20.42 2.88 -5.09
C TYR A 109 -20.22 4.39 -5.17
N ASP A 110 -21.23 5.15 -4.76
CA ASP A 110 -21.04 6.58 -4.52
C ASP A 110 -20.19 6.83 -3.25
N GLY A 111 -19.86 8.07 -2.98
CA GLY A 111 -19.06 8.45 -1.82
C GLY A 111 -19.73 8.26 -0.46
N GLN A 112 -21.00 7.85 -0.45
CA GLN A 112 -21.75 7.50 0.76
C GLN A 112 -21.92 5.99 0.94
N GLY A 113 -21.33 5.20 0.02
CA GLY A 113 -21.39 3.74 0.04
C GLY A 113 -22.64 3.16 -0.60
N LYS A 114 -23.45 3.97 -1.30
CA LYS A 114 -24.62 3.50 -2.02
C LYS A 114 -24.20 2.81 -3.31
N ALA A 115 -24.73 1.61 -3.54
CA ALA A 115 -24.43 0.81 -4.72
C ALA A 115 -24.89 1.49 -6.00
N LEU A 116 -24.00 1.64 -6.97
CA LEU A 116 -24.30 2.20 -8.28
C LEU A 116 -24.42 1.07 -9.32
N HIS A 117 -23.39 0.27 -9.48
CA HIS A 117 -23.38 -0.91 -10.35
C HIS A 117 -22.19 -1.81 -10.07
N SER A 118 -22.21 -3.00 -10.65
CA SER A 118 -21.08 -3.93 -10.66
C SER A 118 -20.97 -4.63 -11.99
N PHE A 119 -19.78 -5.13 -12.30
CA PHE A 119 -19.57 -6.02 -13.44
C PHE A 119 -18.45 -7.01 -13.15
N ASN A 120 -18.60 -8.21 -13.68
CA ASN A 120 -17.57 -9.24 -13.63
C ASN A 120 -17.36 -9.79 -15.06
N ARG A 121 -16.10 -9.78 -15.49
CA ARG A 121 -15.69 -10.28 -16.81
C ARG A 121 -14.67 -11.40 -16.67
N LYS A 122 -14.79 -12.21 -15.62
CA LYS A 122 -13.93 -13.38 -15.43
C LYS A 122 -14.21 -14.44 -16.48
N GLY A 123 -13.17 -14.81 -17.23
CA GLY A 123 -13.25 -15.77 -18.33
C GLY A 123 -11.96 -15.84 -19.13
N ASN A 124 -12.01 -16.48 -20.32
CA ASN A 124 -10.85 -16.70 -21.17
C ASN A 124 -10.93 -16.00 -22.55
N GLY A 125 -11.94 -15.16 -22.75
CA GLY A 125 -12.12 -14.40 -23.99
C GLY A 125 -11.15 -13.21 -24.11
N PRO A 126 -11.07 -12.57 -25.30
CA PRO A 126 -10.14 -11.47 -25.54
C PRO A 126 -10.34 -10.25 -24.62
N GLY A 127 -11.58 -10.00 -24.21
CA GLY A 127 -11.95 -8.93 -23.28
C GLY A 127 -12.29 -9.44 -21.88
N GLU A 128 -11.86 -10.64 -21.50
CA GLU A 128 -12.12 -11.24 -20.19
C GLU A 128 -10.80 -11.44 -19.45
N TRP A 129 -10.81 -11.34 -18.13
CA TRP A 129 -9.63 -11.62 -17.29
C TRP A 129 -9.71 -13.01 -16.67
N THR A 130 -8.56 -13.65 -16.50
CA THR A 130 -8.45 -14.91 -15.75
C THR A 130 -8.39 -14.65 -14.24
N GLY A 131 -7.79 -13.53 -13.83
CA GLY A 131 -7.76 -12.97 -12.48
C GLY A 131 -7.67 -11.45 -12.54
N ALA A 132 -8.40 -10.76 -11.66
CA ALA A 132 -8.25 -9.33 -11.43
C ALA A 132 -7.29 -9.11 -10.25
N ASP A 133 -6.00 -9.40 -10.49
CA ASP A 133 -4.98 -9.47 -9.43
C ASP A 133 -4.68 -8.09 -8.83
N ARG A 134 -4.65 -7.06 -9.66
CA ARG A 134 -4.56 -5.65 -9.25
C ARG A 134 -5.42 -4.80 -10.16
N VAL A 135 -6.01 -3.78 -9.57
CA VAL A 135 -6.85 -2.83 -10.29
C VAL A 135 -6.46 -1.42 -9.89
N CYS A 136 -6.31 -0.53 -10.85
CA CYS A 136 -6.22 0.90 -10.58
C CYS A 136 -7.12 1.71 -11.56
N TYR A 137 -7.53 2.88 -11.14
CA TYR A 137 -8.46 3.71 -11.89
C TYR A 137 -7.88 5.09 -12.18
N ASP A 138 -7.76 5.39 -13.46
CA ASP A 138 -7.50 6.75 -13.94
C ASP A 138 -8.84 7.47 -14.16
N ARG A 139 -9.22 8.29 -13.20
CA ARG A 139 -10.47 9.03 -13.24
C ARG A 139 -10.57 10.01 -14.42
N LYS A 140 -9.44 10.57 -14.85
CA LYS A 140 -9.40 11.58 -15.91
C LYS A 140 -9.72 10.98 -17.28
N ALA A 141 -9.19 9.78 -17.53
CA ALA A 141 -9.41 9.04 -18.78
C ALA A 141 -10.65 8.14 -18.71
N ASP A 142 -11.26 7.95 -17.53
CA ASP A 142 -12.24 6.90 -17.25
C ASP A 142 -11.70 5.51 -17.64
N ASP A 143 -10.45 5.23 -17.26
CA ASP A 143 -9.77 3.97 -17.55
C ASP A 143 -9.55 3.17 -16.26
N LEU A 144 -10.20 2.00 -16.17
CA LEU A 144 -9.90 0.95 -15.20
C LEU A 144 -8.86 0.01 -15.79
N PHE A 145 -7.65 0.02 -15.23
CA PHE A 145 -6.58 -0.90 -15.58
C PHE A 145 -6.66 -2.12 -14.67
N ILE A 146 -6.81 -3.30 -15.27
CA ILE A 146 -6.90 -4.59 -14.58
C ILE A 146 -5.69 -5.42 -14.96
N LEU A 147 -4.83 -5.70 -13.99
CA LEU A 147 -3.68 -6.59 -14.16
C LEU A 147 -4.14 -8.05 -14.05
N ASP A 148 -3.98 -8.79 -15.12
CA ASP A 148 -4.17 -10.23 -15.21
C ASP A 148 -2.77 -10.88 -15.19
N MET A 149 -2.28 -11.20 -13.99
CA MET A 149 -0.91 -11.66 -13.77
C MET A 149 -0.61 -12.96 -14.52
N LEU A 150 -1.53 -13.91 -14.47
CA LEU A 150 -1.34 -15.22 -15.11
C LEU A 150 -1.30 -15.12 -16.64
N ALA A 151 -2.02 -14.17 -17.20
CA ALA A 151 -2.03 -13.92 -18.64
C ALA A 151 -0.97 -12.88 -19.08
N HIS A 152 -0.17 -12.35 -18.17
CA HIS A 152 0.86 -11.32 -18.41
C HIS A 152 0.34 -10.14 -19.24
N ARG A 153 -0.84 -9.64 -18.88
CA ARG A 153 -1.49 -8.55 -19.61
C ARG A 153 -2.21 -7.58 -18.71
N ILE A 154 -2.48 -6.41 -19.24
CA ILE A 154 -3.39 -5.42 -18.66
C ILE A 154 -4.61 -5.30 -19.58
N LEU A 155 -5.80 -5.36 -18.99
CA LEU A 155 -7.05 -5.04 -19.66
C LEU A 155 -7.51 -3.66 -19.19
N VAL A 156 -8.12 -2.90 -20.09
CA VAL A 156 -8.62 -1.55 -19.82
C VAL A 156 -10.11 -1.49 -20.12
N TYR A 157 -10.88 -1.04 -19.13
CA TYR A 157 -12.32 -0.87 -19.20
C TYR A 157 -12.73 0.56 -18.86
N SER A 158 -13.92 0.97 -19.27
CA SER A 158 -14.60 2.10 -18.67
C SER A 158 -15.08 1.75 -17.26
N LEU A 159 -15.39 2.76 -16.43
CA LEU A 159 -16.01 2.53 -15.13
C LEU A 159 -17.37 1.82 -15.25
N LYS A 160 -18.05 1.92 -16.40
CA LYS A 160 -19.30 1.21 -16.71
C LYS A 160 -19.12 -0.26 -17.07
N GLY A 161 -17.87 -0.73 -17.23
CA GLY A 161 -17.56 -2.13 -17.60
C GLY A 161 -17.48 -2.37 -19.11
N ASP A 162 -17.35 -1.32 -19.94
CA ASP A 162 -17.11 -1.47 -21.36
C ASP A 162 -15.63 -1.73 -21.62
N PHE A 163 -15.32 -2.83 -22.30
CA PHE A 163 -13.96 -3.15 -22.70
C PHE A 163 -13.44 -2.14 -23.71
N LYS A 164 -12.30 -1.54 -23.44
CA LYS A 164 -11.66 -0.55 -24.33
C LYS A 164 -10.49 -1.15 -25.13
N ARG A 165 -9.57 -1.83 -24.45
CA ARG A 165 -8.36 -2.42 -25.04
C ARG A 165 -7.68 -3.39 -24.07
N SER A 166 -6.70 -4.12 -24.57
CA SER A 166 -5.74 -4.86 -23.75
C SER A 166 -4.36 -4.81 -24.38
N PHE A 167 -3.35 -5.02 -23.59
CA PHE A 167 -1.97 -5.14 -24.05
C PHE A 167 -1.19 -6.12 -23.19
N HIS A 168 -0.32 -6.89 -23.83
CA HIS A 168 0.59 -7.78 -23.13
C HIS A 168 1.75 -7.01 -22.55
N LEU A 169 2.17 -7.42 -21.35
CA LEU A 169 3.36 -6.88 -20.71
C LEU A 169 4.61 -7.60 -21.24
N PRO A 170 5.75 -6.90 -21.38
CA PRO A 170 6.99 -7.50 -21.85
C PRO A 170 7.68 -8.37 -20.78
N TYR A 171 6.94 -8.76 -19.75
CA TYR A 171 7.37 -9.60 -18.64
C TYR A 171 6.70 -10.96 -18.73
N ALA A 172 7.50 -12.03 -18.66
CA ALA A 172 7.00 -13.39 -18.78
C ALA A 172 7.74 -14.34 -17.82
N GLY A 173 7.10 -15.46 -17.50
CA GLY A 173 7.68 -16.48 -16.62
C GLY A 173 7.82 -15.97 -15.19
N ALA A 174 9.02 -16.07 -14.62
CA ALA A 174 9.32 -15.62 -13.27
C ALA A 174 9.37 -14.09 -13.11
N HIS A 175 9.52 -13.37 -14.21
CA HIS A 175 9.56 -11.90 -14.24
C HIS A 175 8.16 -11.37 -14.60
N TYR A 176 7.25 -11.35 -13.65
CA TYR A 176 5.90 -10.83 -13.85
C TYR A 176 5.68 -9.56 -13.02
N VAL A 177 4.82 -8.69 -13.53
CA VAL A 177 4.33 -7.53 -12.76
C VAL A 177 3.37 -8.05 -11.71
N ASN A 178 3.58 -7.68 -10.45
CA ASN A 178 2.77 -8.14 -9.33
C ASN A 178 2.08 -6.99 -8.57
N GLU A 179 2.42 -5.74 -8.89
CA GLU A 179 1.76 -4.56 -8.33
C GLU A 179 1.74 -3.43 -9.36
N MET A 180 0.69 -2.62 -9.33
CA MET A 180 0.47 -1.55 -10.29
C MET A 180 -0.40 -0.45 -9.68
N VAL A 181 -0.03 0.80 -9.93
CA VAL A 181 -0.82 1.98 -9.54
C VAL A 181 -0.83 3.02 -10.67
N ASP A 182 -1.79 3.91 -10.60
CA ASP A 182 -1.85 5.09 -11.46
C ASP A 182 -0.68 6.04 -11.15
N PHE A 183 0.04 6.50 -12.19
CA PHE A 183 1.22 7.37 -12.04
C PHE A 183 1.19 8.50 -13.06
N GLY A 184 0.24 9.41 -12.90
CA GLY A 184 0.10 10.56 -13.77
C GLY A 184 -0.68 10.27 -15.06
N PRO A 185 -0.70 11.21 -16.03
CA PRO A 185 -1.67 11.18 -17.12
C PRO A 185 -1.48 10.03 -18.10
N ASP A 186 -0.23 9.64 -18.37
CA ASP A 186 0.10 8.70 -19.45
C ASP A 186 0.80 7.42 -18.97
N GLU A 187 1.00 7.28 -17.65
CA GLU A 187 1.86 6.25 -17.10
C GLU A 187 1.24 5.49 -15.94
N LEU A 188 1.63 4.22 -15.81
CA LEU A 188 1.45 3.39 -14.63
C LEU A 188 2.80 3.18 -13.97
N LEU A 189 2.85 3.23 -12.65
CA LEU A 189 3.97 2.72 -11.87
C LEU A 189 3.67 1.28 -11.51
N ALA A 190 4.58 0.38 -11.87
CA ALA A 190 4.44 -1.04 -11.65
C ALA A 190 5.68 -1.60 -10.93
N TYR A 191 5.51 -2.76 -10.32
CA TYR A 191 6.59 -3.50 -9.69
C TYR A 191 6.63 -4.90 -10.27
N ALA A 192 7.76 -5.22 -10.88
CA ALA A 192 8.02 -6.55 -11.39
C ALA A 192 8.75 -7.40 -10.36
N ALA A 193 8.59 -8.71 -10.46
CA ALA A 193 9.36 -9.66 -9.69
C ALA A 193 10.86 -9.32 -9.77
N ASP A 194 11.63 -9.69 -8.73
CA ASP A 194 13.06 -9.38 -8.59
C ASP A 194 13.42 -7.93 -8.23
N ASN A 195 12.48 -7.18 -7.64
CA ASN A 195 12.73 -5.83 -7.12
C ASN A 195 13.00 -4.77 -8.21
N GLU A 196 12.27 -4.85 -9.30
CA GLU A 196 12.33 -3.87 -10.37
C GLU A 196 11.09 -2.95 -10.33
N PHE A 197 11.32 -1.64 -10.24
CA PHE A 197 10.28 -0.62 -10.42
C PHE A 197 10.23 -0.20 -11.87
N VAL A 198 9.03 -0.21 -12.45
CA VAL A 198 8.83 -0.04 -13.88
C VAL A 198 7.79 1.03 -14.13
N ARG A 199 8.07 1.98 -15.01
CA ARG A 199 7.04 2.85 -15.58
C ARG A 199 6.56 2.27 -16.90
N LEU A 200 5.26 2.13 -17.01
CA LEU A 200 4.59 1.57 -18.18
C LEU A 200 3.72 2.63 -18.84
N SER A 201 3.69 2.66 -20.16
CA SER A 201 2.74 3.46 -20.92
C SER A 201 1.31 2.94 -20.73
N LYS A 202 0.37 3.81 -20.35
CA LYS A 202 -1.07 3.50 -20.28
C LYS A 202 -1.66 3.16 -21.63
N LYS A 203 -1.03 3.60 -22.72
CA LYS A 203 -1.51 3.40 -24.07
C LYS A 203 -1.34 1.95 -24.55
N ASP A 204 -0.17 1.37 -24.32
CA ASP A 204 0.25 0.12 -24.96
C ASP A 204 1.13 -0.80 -24.08
N GLY A 205 1.34 -0.44 -22.81
CA GLY A 205 2.12 -1.24 -21.85
C GLY A 205 3.62 -1.25 -22.10
N LYS A 206 4.14 -0.42 -23.00
CA LYS A 206 5.58 -0.32 -23.21
C LYS A 206 6.29 0.15 -21.95
N VAL A 207 7.43 -0.45 -21.68
CA VAL A 207 8.34 0.01 -20.63
C VAL A 207 8.94 1.34 -21.05
N LEU A 208 8.68 2.38 -20.27
CA LEU A 208 9.24 3.72 -20.45
C LEU A 208 10.54 3.87 -19.67
N GLU A 209 10.59 3.29 -18.48
CA GLU A 209 11.76 3.25 -17.62
C GLU A 209 11.69 2.03 -16.71
N ALA A 210 12.84 1.45 -16.41
CA ALA A 210 12.98 0.39 -15.44
C ALA A 210 14.11 0.73 -14.46
N LYS A 211 13.85 0.63 -13.16
CA LYS A 211 14.82 0.86 -12.12
C LYS A 211 15.00 -0.42 -11.30
N ASP A 212 16.11 -1.06 -11.58
CA ASP A 212 16.47 -2.35 -11.00
C ASP A 212 17.24 -2.16 -9.68
N PHE A 213 16.68 -2.71 -8.61
CA PHE A 213 17.31 -2.75 -7.29
C PHE A 213 17.80 -4.17 -6.92
N ARG A 214 17.91 -5.06 -7.89
CA ARG A 214 18.48 -6.40 -7.66
C ARG A 214 19.91 -6.25 -7.16
N ARG A 215 20.16 -6.73 -5.98
CA ARG A 215 21.54 -6.86 -5.49
C ARG A 215 22.04 -8.26 -5.80
N ASN A 216 23.20 -8.33 -6.41
CA ASN A 216 23.87 -9.56 -6.84
C ASN A 216 24.26 -10.51 -5.69
N LYS A 217 23.42 -10.88 -4.76
CA LYS A 217 23.71 -11.98 -3.83
C LYS A 217 22.50 -12.32 -2.96
N GLY A 218 21.87 -13.42 -3.28
CA GLY A 218 20.92 -14.08 -2.41
C GLY A 218 19.48 -13.55 -2.53
N ASN A 219 18.54 -14.42 -2.25
CA ASN A 219 17.13 -14.11 -2.24
C ASN A 219 16.80 -13.24 -1.01
N LEU A 220 16.81 -11.92 -1.16
CA LEU A 220 16.39 -10.99 -0.12
C LEU A 220 14.85 -10.91 -0.12
N SER A 221 14.21 -11.98 0.29
CA SER A 221 12.77 -12.04 0.48
C SER A 221 12.44 -12.35 1.94
N LEU A 222 11.29 -11.89 2.40
CA LEU A 222 10.71 -12.30 3.68
C LEU A 222 10.01 -13.66 3.55
N MET A 223 10.75 -14.65 3.03
CA MET A 223 10.28 -16.02 2.89
C MET A 223 11.16 -16.95 3.73
N ILE A 224 10.53 -17.84 4.47
CA ILE A 224 11.16 -18.97 5.15
C ILE A 224 10.58 -20.24 4.54
N GLU A 225 11.45 -21.16 4.18
CA GLU A 225 11.11 -22.48 3.68
C GLU A 225 11.66 -23.53 4.65
N TRP A 226 10.86 -24.52 5.01
CA TRP A 226 11.23 -25.62 5.89
C TRP A 226 11.44 -26.90 5.06
N GLU A 227 12.11 -27.88 5.64
CA GLU A 227 12.45 -29.15 5.01
C GLU A 227 11.22 -29.97 4.54
N ASP A 228 10.03 -29.70 5.10
CA ASP A 228 8.75 -30.33 4.72
C ASP A 228 7.99 -29.54 3.64
N ASP A 229 8.69 -28.70 2.85
CA ASP A 229 8.15 -27.85 1.78
C ASP A 229 7.16 -26.77 2.27
N PHE A 230 6.96 -26.62 3.57
CA PHE A 230 6.15 -25.53 4.09
C PHE A 230 6.88 -24.20 3.90
N LYS A 231 6.17 -23.21 3.38
CA LYS A 231 6.70 -21.88 3.14
C LYS A 231 5.84 -20.82 3.84
N ALA A 232 6.49 -19.91 4.54
CA ALA A 232 5.85 -18.73 5.08
C ALA A 232 6.49 -17.47 4.48
N THR A 233 5.68 -16.52 4.08
CA THR A 233 6.17 -15.25 3.56
C THR A 233 5.29 -14.10 4.05
N VAL A 234 5.85 -12.91 4.08
CA VAL A 234 5.09 -11.66 4.27
C VAL A 234 5.01 -10.95 2.94
N ALA A 235 3.80 -10.85 2.41
CA ALA A 235 3.52 -9.96 1.28
C ALA A 235 3.30 -8.55 1.81
N THR A 236 4.06 -7.60 1.29
CA THR A 236 3.87 -6.18 1.57
C THR A 236 3.87 -5.43 0.25
N PRO A 237 3.04 -4.40 0.08
CA PRO A 237 3.09 -3.58 -1.12
C PRO A 237 4.49 -3.01 -1.33
N PRO A 238 5.05 -3.07 -2.55
CA PRO A 238 6.38 -2.53 -2.83
C PRO A 238 6.41 -1.01 -2.86
N PHE A 239 5.25 -0.37 -2.93
CA PHE A 239 5.07 1.07 -2.84
C PHE A 239 3.72 1.40 -2.21
N MET A 240 3.60 2.58 -1.64
CA MET A 240 2.37 3.12 -1.07
C MET A 240 2.31 4.64 -1.28
N PRO A 241 1.11 5.24 -1.30
CA PRO A 241 0.98 6.68 -1.43
C PRO A 241 1.75 7.43 -0.36
N SER A 242 2.40 8.53 -0.74
CA SER A 242 3.02 9.47 0.18
C SER A 242 2.12 10.66 0.44
N ALA A 243 2.04 11.11 1.68
CA ALA A 243 1.31 12.33 2.05
C ALA A 243 1.87 13.60 1.39
N GLU A 244 3.10 13.53 0.88
CA GLU A 244 3.77 14.61 0.14
C GLU A 244 3.60 14.48 -1.39
N GLY A 245 2.74 13.58 -1.84
CA GLY A 245 2.52 13.24 -3.24
C GLY A 245 3.50 12.20 -3.78
N GLY A 246 3.06 11.46 -4.78
CA GLY A 246 3.77 10.30 -5.31
C GLY A 246 3.70 9.08 -4.40
N TYR A 247 4.73 8.22 -4.42
CA TYR A 247 4.72 6.94 -3.72
C TYR A 247 6.01 6.71 -2.94
N LEU A 248 5.90 6.15 -1.74
CA LEU A 248 7.04 5.56 -1.02
C LEU A 248 7.38 4.21 -1.64
N ALA A 249 8.63 4.03 -2.06
CA ALA A 249 9.14 2.79 -2.63
C ALA A 249 9.92 1.98 -1.59
N ALA A 250 9.54 0.72 -1.41
CA ALA A 250 10.04 -0.11 -0.33
C ALA A 250 10.26 -1.57 -0.74
N ALA A 251 11.17 -1.81 -1.67
CA ALA A 251 11.61 -3.16 -1.99
C ALA A 251 12.43 -3.76 -0.84
N PHE A 252 12.37 -5.08 -0.67
CA PHE A 252 13.10 -5.79 0.39
C PHE A 252 14.63 -5.63 0.31
N THR A 253 15.16 -5.32 -0.87
CA THR A 253 16.59 -5.10 -1.08
C THR A 253 17.07 -3.72 -0.65
N LEU A 254 16.17 -2.80 -0.34
CA LEU A 254 16.51 -1.41 -0.05
C LEU A 254 16.83 -1.21 1.43
N ASP A 255 17.97 -0.56 1.72
CA ASP A 255 18.29 0.00 3.03
C ASP A 255 17.85 1.47 3.15
N THR A 256 17.32 2.02 2.06
CA THR A 256 16.83 3.39 1.95
C THR A 256 15.38 3.38 1.49
N LEU A 257 14.52 4.07 2.21
CA LEU A 257 13.16 4.36 1.79
C LEU A 257 13.19 5.56 0.87
N TYR A 258 12.70 5.40 -0.36
CA TYR A 258 12.62 6.47 -1.34
C TYR A 258 11.18 6.94 -1.50
N ARG A 259 11.00 8.21 -1.79
CA ARG A 259 9.78 8.75 -2.38
C ARG A 259 10.00 8.93 -3.87
N ILE A 260 9.13 8.34 -4.67
CA ILE A 260 9.01 8.59 -6.10
C ILE A 260 8.04 9.75 -6.25
N THR A 261 8.54 10.92 -6.64
CA THR A 261 7.69 12.12 -6.77
C THR A 261 6.81 12.04 -8.01
N PRO A 262 5.75 12.86 -8.12
CA PRO A 262 4.95 12.92 -9.34
C PRO A 262 5.75 13.23 -10.61
N GLU A 263 6.90 13.93 -10.48
CA GLU A 263 7.83 14.24 -11.55
C GLU A 263 8.87 13.13 -11.78
N ASN A 264 8.67 11.97 -11.14
CA ASN A 264 9.53 10.80 -11.23
C ASN A 264 10.97 10.99 -10.65
N ALA A 265 11.15 11.92 -9.72
CA ALA A 265 12.39 12.00 -8.96
C ALA A 265 12.39 10.98 -7.80
N TRP A 266 13.53 10.36 -7.55
CA TRP A 266 13.73 9.45 -6.42
C TRP A 266 14.43 10.17 -5.28
N VAL A 267 13.68 10.52 -4.26
CA VAL A 267 14.15 11.29 -3.09
C VAL A 267 14.29 10.35 -1.91
N ALA A 268 15.47 10.28 -1.30
CA ALA A 268 15.66 9.53 -0.07
C ALA A 268 14.91 10.22 1.09
N VAL A 269 14.00 9.50 1.75
CA VAL A 269 13.23 10.02 2.88
C VAL A 269 13.61 9.38 4.20
N GLY A 270 14.16 8.18 4.16
CA GLY A 270 14.61 7.47 5.34
C GLY A 270 15.65 6.41 5.05
N THR A 271 16.48 6.09 6.03
CA THR A 271 17.49 5.03 5.96
C THR A 271 17.42 4.14 7.19
N ARG A 272 18.02 2.97 7.09
CA ARG A 272 18.19 2.05 8.21
C ARG A 272 19.65 1.74 8.49
N THR A 273 19.95 1.42 9.75
CA THR A 273 21.21 0.84 10.16
C THR A 273 20.93 -0.26 11.22
N PRO A 274 21.65 -1.40 11.22
CA PRO A 274 22.54 -1.89 10.16
C PRO A 274 21.81 -2.16 8.84
N LYS A 275 22.55 -2.36 7.75
CA LYS A 275 21.95 -2.77 6.46
C LYS A 275 21.30 -4.14 6.55
N VAL A 276 20.31 -4.46 5.72
CA VAL A 276 19.60 -5.76 5.71
C VAL A 276 20.57 -6.93 5.75
N VAL A 277 21.61 -6.90 4.89
CA VAL A 277 22.61 -7.98 4.80
C VAL A 277 23.56 -8.07 5.99
N GLN A 278 23.50 -7.16 6.93
CA GLN A 278 24.32 -7.12 8.15
C GLN A 278 23.53 -7.55 9.39
N THR A 279 22.25 -7.85 9.26
CA THR A 279 21.41 -8.37 10.35
C THR A 279 21.26 -9.88 10.27
N ASP A 280 21.32 -10.56 11.41
CA ASP A 280 21.05 -11.99 11.56
C ASP A 280 20.18 -12.22 12.81
N PRO A 281 18.92 -12.66 12.68
CA PRO A 281 18.21 -12.88 11.41
C PRO A 281 18.03 -11.58 10.61
N MET A 282 17.90 -11.69 9.28
CA MET A 282 17.64 -10.52 8.45
C MET A 282 16.40 -9.77 8.96
N GLU A 283 16.52 -8.45 9.06
CA GLU A 283 15.42 -7.58 9.46
C GLU A 283 15.15 -6.56 8.35
N PHE A 284 13.89 -6.36 7.98
CA PHE A 284 13.46 -5.51 6.88
C PHE A 284 12.65 -4.35 7.43
N VAL A 285 12.94 -3.13 6.99
CA VAL A 285 12.15 -1.95 7.34
C VAL A 285 11.23 -1.60 6.18
N ARG A 286 9.93 -1.51 6.48
CA ARG A 286 8.88 -1.28 5.49
C ARG A 286 7.97 -0.14 5.93
N PRO A 287 7.54 0.73 5.01
CA PRO A 287 6.51 1.71 5.32
C PRO A 287 5.21 0.99 5.64
N LEU A 288 4.48 1.50 6.62
CA LEU A 288 3.17 1.05 7.04
C LEU A 288 2.10 2.05 6.56
N PHE A 289 2.30 3.34 6.81
CA PHE A 289 1.55 4.44 6.24
C PHE A 289 2.29 5.77 6.44
N ASP A 290 1.90 6.78 5.69
CA ASP A 290 2.55 8.09 5.69
C ASP A 290 1.54 9.21 5.93
N THR A 291 1.93 10.20 6.71
CA THR A 291 1.11 11.37 7.03
C THR A 291 1.93 12.65 6.79
N PRO A 292 1.35 13.83 6.73
CA PRO A 292 2.15 15.06 6.59
C PRO A 292 3.23 15.20 7.66
N ARG A 293 2.94 14.78 8.91
CA ARG A 293 3.86 14.90 10.03
C ARG A 293 4.66 13.64 10.34
N TYR A 294 4.07 12.47 10.20
CA TYR A 294 4.68 11.21 10.65
C TYR A 294 4.86 10.22 9.50
N CYS A 295 5.98 9.52 9.49
CA CYS A 295 6.17 8.31 8.73
C CYS A 295 6.08 7.11 9.67
N PHE A 296 5.23 6.15 9.36
CA PHE A 296 5.07 4.91 10.12
C PHE A 296 5.74 3.78 9.36
N VAL A 297 6.59 3.03 10.04
CA VAL A 297 7.31 1.90 9.44
C VAL A 297 7.25 0.69 10.36
N THR A 298 7.46 -0.49 9.79
CA THR A 298 7.64 -1.73 10.53
C THR A 298 9.02 -2.32 10.28
N GLY A 299 9.68 -2.77 11.34
CA GLY A 299 10.80 -3.68 11.28
C GLY A 299 10.28 -5.11 11.35
N ILE A 300 10.63 -5.96 10.38
CA ILE A 300 10.14 -7.33 10.28
C ILE A 300 11.35 -8.28 10.24
N LYS A 301 11.49 -9.15 11.23
CA LYS A 301 12.58 -10.13 11.29
C LYS A 301 12.24 -11.39 10.52
N ARG A 302 13.17 -11.86 9.68
CA ARG A 302 13.06 -13.12 8.95
C ARG A 302 13.34 -14.31 9.87
N MET A 303 12.47 -14.50 10.84
CA MET A 303 12.49 -15.64 11.73
C MET A 303 11.07 -16.05 12.12
N TRP A 304 10.86 -17.33 12.33
CA TRP A 304 9.57 -17.86 12.79
C TRP A 304 9.81 -19.16 13.55
N ASP A 305 9.41 -19.21 14.80
CA ASP A 305 9.31 -20.48 15.52
C ASP A 305 7.97 -21.12 15.18
N ARG A 306 8.00 -22.09 14.27
CA ARG A 306 6.82 -22.80 13.79
C ARG A 306 6.15 -23.64 14.90
N LYS A 307 6.91 -24.17 15.87
CA LYS A 307 6.37 -24.96 16.97
C LYS A 307 5.57 -24.09 17.95
N ALA A 308 6.08 -22.90 18.22
CA ALA A 308 5.41 -21.94 19.06
C ALA A 308 4.39 -21.07 18.29
N ASP A 309 4.32 -21.22 16.97
CA ASP A 309 3.46 -20.41 16.06
C ASP A 309 3.60 -18.91 16.31
N THR A 310 4.83 -18.42 16.42
CA THR A 310 5.13 -17.03 16.76
C THR A 310 4.81 -16.05 15.63
N GLY A 311 4.78 -16.53 14.38
CA GLY A 311 4.78 -15.68 13.20
C GLY A 311 6.13 -14.96 13.02
N PHE A 312 6.18 -14.02 12.10
CA PHE A 312 7.33 -13.11 11.95
C PHE A 312 7.26 -12.04 13.04
N PRO A 313 8.33 -11.83 13.84
CA PRO A 313 8.37 -10.73 14.79
C PRO A 313 8.33 -9.39 14.07
N ILE A 314 7.41 -8.54 14.48
CA ILE A 314 7.20 -7.21 13.90
C ILE A 314 7.31 -6.18 15.02
N THR A 315 8.10 -5.13 14.77
CA THR A 315 8.15 -3.94 15.62
C THR A 315 7.67 -2.75 14.79
N ALA A 316 6.73 -2.00 15.31
CA ALA A 316 6.20 -0.82 14.63
C ALA A 316 6.82 0.47 15.18
N TYR A 317 7.13 1.41 14.29
CA TYR A 317 7.78 2.66 14.62
C TYR A 317 7.05 3.84 14.01
N ARG A 318 6.93 4.91 14.78
CA ARG A 318 6.47 6.23 14.35
C ARG A 318 7.65 7.19 14.34
N ILE A 319 7.94 7.78 13.20
CA ILE A 319 8.99 8.77 12.97
C ILE A 319 8.35 10.14 12.78
N ASP A 320 8.68 11.12 13.61
CA ASP A 320 8.26 12.51 13.42
C ASP A 320 9.18 13.16 12.38
N LYS A 321 8.63 13.52 11.23
CA LYS A 321 9.38 14.12 10.09
C LYS A 321 9.96 15.50 10.42
N THR A 322 9.44 16.18 11.46
CA THR A 322 9.87 17.54 11.80
C THR A 322 11.11 17.59 12.68
N ASN A 323 11.44 16.50 13.37
CA ASN A 323 12.56 16.45 14.32
C ASN A 323 13.29 15.10 14.34
N HIS A 324 12.86 14.13 13.54
CA HIS A 324 13.35 12.75 13.44
C HIS A 324 13.28 11.96 14.76
N GLN A 325 12.40 12.35 15.69
CA GLN A 325 12.15 11.53 16.87
C GLN A 325 11.42 10.23 16.47
N ILE A 326 11.90 9.12 17.02
CA ILE A 326 11.39 7.79 16.76
C ILE A 326 10.79 7.22 18.04
N HIS A 327 9.59 6.66 17.94
CA HIS A 327 8.93 5.92 19.01
C HIS A 327 8.50 4.55 18.50
N GLU A 328 8.63 3.52 19.32
CA GLU A 328 7.95 2.25 19.12
C GLU A 328 6.48 2.40 19.52
N PHE A 329 5.58 1.68 18.83
CA PHE A 329 4.18 1.60 19.25
C PHE A 329 3.65 0.17 19.09
N GLU A 330 2.61 -0.18 19.87
CA GLU A 330 2.09 -1.55 19.88
C GLU A 330 0.92 -1.75 18.92
N LYS A 331 0.05 -0.73 18.78
CA LYS A 331 -1.16 -0.83 17.94
C LYS A 331 -1.61 0.53 17.42
N ILE A 332 -2.44 0.47 16.38
CA ILE A 332 -3.19 1.59 15.86
C ILE A 332 -4.62 1.48 16.37
N ALA A 333 -5.15 2.54 16.96
CA ALA A 333 -6.45 2.55 17.59
C ALA A 333 -7.41 3.57 16.94
N ASP A 334 -8.68 3.18 16.91
CA ASP A 334 -9.81 4.06 16.60
C ASP A 334 -10.49 4.46 17.93
N ALA A 335 -10.53 5.75 18.23
CA ALA A 335 -11.15 6.26 19.47
C ALA A 335 -12.64 5.90 19.59
N ASN A 336 -13.31 5.59 18.48
CA ASN A 336 -14.70 5.14 18.45
C ASN A 336 -14.89 3.62 18.59
N TYR A 337 -13.76 2.86 18.64
CA TYR A 337 -13.78 1.41 18.81
C TYR A 337 -12.79 0.97 19.89
N GLU A 338 -13.26 0.87 21.14
CA GLU A 338 -12.45 0.49 22.29
C GLU A 338 -11.81 -0.89 22.13
N GLY A 339 -10.50 -0.96 22.33
CA GLY A 339 -9.69 -2.17 22.17
C GLY A 339 -9.51 -2.60 20.71
N SER A 340 -9.72 -1.69 19.75
CA SER A 340 -9.36 -1.93 18.36
C SER A 340 -7.84 -2.02 18.18
N ASP A 341 -7.43 -2.90 17.28
CA ASP A 341 -6.11 -2.92 16.68
C ASP A 341 -6.33 -2.95 15.18
N ILE A 342 -5.99 -1.82 14.54
CA ILE A 342 -6.45 -1.55 13.18
C ILE A 342 -5.34 -1.81 12.19
N HIS A 343 -5.65 -2.65 11.22
CA HIS A 343 -4.85 -2.75 10.01
C HIS A 343 -5.30 -1.66 9.04
N ILE A 344 -4.38 -0.72 8.76
CA ILE A 344 -4.63 0.36 7.81
C ILE A 344 -4.15 -0.07 6.44
N ASP A 345 -5.04 0.03 5.47
CA ASP A 345 -4.75 -0.19 4.06
C ASP A 345 -4.69 1.16 3.33
N PHE A 346 -4.00 1.18 2.20
CA PHE A 346 -4.02 2.32 1.30
C PHE A 346 -4.86 1.99 0.05
N CYS A 347 -5.39 3.03 -0.56
CA CYS A 347 -6.07 2.94 -1.83
C CYS A 347 -5.16 3.45 -2.95
N SER A 348 -4.93 2.65 -3.97
CA SER A 348 -4.03 2.99 -5.07
C SER A 348 -4.50 4.17 -5.93
N GLY A 349 -5.74 4.58 -5.80
CA GLY A 349 -6.33 5.72 -6.50
C GLY A 349 -6.57 6.95 -5.62
N SER A 350 -6.11 6.94 -4.36
CA SER A 350 -6.22 8.10 -3.49
C SER A 350 -5.08 9.09 -3.74
N ASP A 351 -5.29 10.34 -3.35
CA ASP A 351 -4.30 11.42 -3.47
C ASP A 351 -3.17 11.37 -2.42
N GLY A 352 -3.01 10.24 -1.72
CA GLY A 352 -2.05 10.07 -0.63
C GLY A 352 -2.51 10.64 0.72
N ASN A 353 -3.65 11.33 0.75
CA ASN A 353 -4.20 11.94 1.96
C ASN A 353 -5.35 11.13 2.58
N VAL A 354 -5.65 9.96 2.03
CA VAL A 354 -6.76 9.10 2.46
C VAL A 354 -6.24 7.70 2.76
N TRP A 355 -6.43 7.29 4.00
CA TRP A 355 -6.15 5.94 4.47
C TRP A 355 -7.45 5.32 4.96
N MET A 356 -7.53 4.00 4.96
CA MET A 356 -8.76 3.31 5.26
C MET A 356 -8.53 1.98 5.98
N ALA A 357 -9.61 1.51 6.61
CA ALA A 357 -9.74 0.14 7.07
C ALA A 357 -11.18 -0.33 6.85
N ALA A 358 -11.39 -1.61 6.72
CA ALA A 358 -12.72 -2.19 6.61
C ALA A 358 -13.09 -2.95 7.88
N TYR A 359 -14.24 -2.62 8.46
CA TYR A 359 -14.82 -3.32 9.60
C TYR A 359 -15.94 -4.25 9.14
N GLY A 360 -15.79 -5.55 9.36
CA GLY A 360 -16.86 -6.51 9.07
C GLY A 360 -18.09 -6.26 9.96
N ALA A 361 -19.28 -6.38 9.39
CA ALA A 361 -20.54 -6.12 10.07
C ALA A 361 -20.71 -6.96 11.35
N GLU A 362 -20.45 -8.26 11.28
CA GLU A 362 -20.53 -9.17 12.44
C GLU A 362 -19.58 -8.74 13.58
N ALA A 363 -18.36 -8.26 13.24
CA ALA A 363 -17.39 -7.79 14.24
C ALA A 363 -17.88 -6.52 14.94
N LEU A 364 -18.47 -5.58 14.18
CA LEU A 364 -19.04 -4.36 14.74
C LEU A 364 -20.27 -4.65 15.63
N MET A 365 -21.14 -5.57 15.22
CA MET A 365 -22.29 -5.98 16.03
C MET A 365 -21.85 -6.60 17.36
N LYS A 366 -20.87 -7.50 17.35
CA LYS A 366 -20.28 -8.08 18.58
C LYS A 366 -19.61 -7.01 19.45
N ALA A 367 -19.00 -6.01 18.85
CA ALA A 367 -18.41 -4.89 19.60
C ALA A 367 -19.48 -3.97 20.20
N LEU A 368 -20.59 -3.76 19.49
CA LEU A 368 -21.75 -3.01 19.99
C LEU A 368 -22.36 -3.70 21.23
N GLU A 369 -22.60 -5.00 21.16
CA GLU A 369 -23.12 -5.80 22.28
C GLU A 369 -22.23 -5.71 23.53
N LYS A 370 -20.91 -5.63 23.33
CA LYS A 370 -19.92 -5.46 24.41
C LYS A 370 -19.75 -4.02 24.88
N GLY A 371 -20.53 -3.08 24.33
CA GLY A 371 -20.44 -1.65 24.68
C GLY A 371 -19.16 -0.94 24.26
N ARG A 372 -18.41 -1.49 23.27
CA ARG A 372 -17.10 -1.00 22.84
C ARG A 372 -17.14 0.10 21.78
N LEU A 373 -18.31 0.40 21.22
CA LEU A 373 -18.46 1.39 20.15
C LEU A 373 -19.00 2.71 20.66
N LYS A 374 -18.53 3.81 20.05
CA LYS A 374 -18.92 5.19 20.35
C LYS A 374 -19.31 5.96 19.09
N GLY A 375 -19.94 7.11 19.25
CA GLY A 375 -20.24 8.07 18.18
C GLY A 375 -20.93 7.46 16.97
N LYS A 376 -20.61 7.97 15.80
CA LYS A 376 -21.16 7.56 14.50
C LYS A 376 -21.01 6.06 14.24
N LEU A 377 -19.90 5.45 14.63
CA LEU A 377 -19.67 4.01 14.42
C LEU A 377 -20.69 3.16 15.21
N LYS A 378 -21.04 3.57 16.45
CA LYS A 378 -22.09 2.93 17.23
C LYS A 378 -23.47 3.02 16.58
N GLU A 379 -23.80 4.20 16.02
CA GLU A 379 -25.08 4.44 15.33
C GLU A 379 -25.22 3.60 14.05
N ILE A 380 -24.11 3.43 13.32
CA ILE A 380 -24.04 2.57 12.13
C ILE A 380 -24.20 1.12 12.56
N ALA A 381 -23.42 0.65 13.54
CA ALA A 381 -23.42 -0.74 13.98
C ALA A 381 -24.80 -1.21 14.50
N ALA A 382 -25.58 -0.29 15.08
CA ALA A 382 -26.94 -0.59 15.55
C ALA A 382 -27.95 -0.88 14.43
N LYS A 383 -27.60 -0.61 13.17
CA LYS A 383 -28.45 -0.83 11.99
C LYS A 383 -27.98 -1.98 11.11
N LEU A 384 -26.81 -2.55 11.42
CA LEU A 384 -26.22 -3.62 10.63
C LEU A 384 -26.88 -4.98 10.88
N HIS A 385 -26.85 -5.81 9.85
CA HIS A 385 -27.13 -7.23 9.90
C HIS A 385 -25.82 -8.04 9.72
N PRO A 386 -25.73 -9.29 10.20
CA PRO A 386 -24.50 -10.09 10.13
C PRO A 386 -23.97 -10.30 8.70
N GLU A 387 -24.86 -10.34 7.74
CA GLU A 387 -24.56 -10.56 6.31
C GLU A 387 -24.25 -9.28 5.54
N ASP A 388 -24.29 -8.12 6.21
CA ASP A 388 -24.05 -6.84 5.54
C ASP A 388 -22.59 -6.70 5.06
N ASN A 389 -22.43 -5.94 3.99
CA ASN A 389 -21.14 -5.48 3.53
C ASN A 389 -20.40 -4.71 4.64
N PRO A 390 -19.07 -4.63 4.60
CA PRO A 390 -18.30 -3.98 5.65
C PRO A 390 -18.60 -2.47 5.73
N VAL A 391 -18.26 -1.90 6.87
CA VAL A 391 -18.16 -0.45 7.06
C VAL A 391 -16.73 -0.03 6.79
N VAL A 392 -16.55 0.89 5.85
CA VAL A 392 -15.23 1.47 5.52
C VAL A 392 -14.96 2.64 6.46
N MET A 393 -13.93 2.50 7.28
CA MET A 393 -13.34 3.63 8.00
C MET A 393 -12.45 4.41 7.05
N VAL A 394 -12.59 5.71 7.02
CA VAL A 394 -11.83 6.63 6.16
C VAL A 394 -11.11 7.63 7.04
N CYS A 395 -9.80 7.71 6.89
CA CYS A 395 -8.94 8.67 7.60
C CYS A 395 -8.44 9.71 6.60
N ARG A 396 -8.73 10.98 6.86
CA ARG A 396 -8.20 12.12 6.10
C ARG A 396 -7.31 12.94 6.99
N PHE A 397 -6.11 13.29 6.53
CA PHE A 397 -5.18 14.11 7.31
C PHE A 397 -5.67 15.56 7.42
N LYS A 398 -5.46 16.10 8.62
CA LYS A 398 -5.76 17.50 8.92
C LYS A 398 -4.70 18.43 8.32
#